data_f1731e819b4d21723ec7829b1b7d9ea1
#
_entry.id   f1731e819b4d21723ec7829b1b7d9ea1
#
_cell.length_a   1.000
_cell.length_b   1.000
_cell.length_c   1.000
_cell.angle_alpha   90.00
_cell.angle_beta   90.00
_cell.angle_gamma   90.00
#
_symmetry.space_group_name_H-M   'P 1'
#
loop_
_entity.id
_entity.type
_entity.pdbx_description
1 polymer ?
#
loop_
_entity_poly.entity_id
_entity_poly.type
_entity_poly.pdbx_seq_one_letter_code
_entity_poly.pdbx_strand_id
1 'polypeptide(L)'
;TNEDALEKKKNYEEQLSLAKGEADKIIMEARERAESEKVKTMEKTRKEAQTMMDRAKADIAREEESARRAAQADIARLAMVAAEKIIKSGDESDKRISK
;
A
#
# COMPACT_ATOMS: atom_id res chain seq x y z
N THR A 1 58.82 40.44 10.49
CA THR A 1 58.40 41.68 11.15
C THR A 1 56.98 41.50 11.78
N ASN A 2 56.66 42.37 12.70
CA ASN A 2 55.32 42.39 13.31
C ASN A 2 54.23 42.62 12.28
N GLU A 3 54.48 43.39 11.25
CA GLU A 3 53.54 43.63 10.14
C GLU A 3 53.29 42.36 9.34
N ASP A 4 54.34 41.56 9.05
CA ASP A 4 54.19 40.28 8.33
C ASP A 4 53.37 39.27 9.16
N ALA A 5 53.59 39.22 10.47
CA ALA A 5 52.85 38.35 11.37
C ALA A 5 51.37 38.75 11.45
N LEU A 6 51.07 40.05 11.50
CA LEU A 6 49.71 40.56 11.50
C LEU A 6 48.97 40.28 10.18
N GLU A 7 49.67 40.42 9.07
CA GLU A 7 49.13 40.15 7.75
C GLU A 7 48.78 38.66 7.58
N LYS A 8 49.68 37.78 8.01
CA LYS A 8 49.43 36.32 8.02
C LYS A 8 48.23 35.96 8.90
N LYS A 9 48.16 36.56 10.08
CA LYS A 9 47.01 36.33 10.98
C LYS A 9 45.70 36.75 10.33
N LYS A 10 45.67 37.93 9.69
CA LYS A 10 44.52 38.43 8.99
C LYS A 10 44.08 37.50 7.85
N ASN A 11 45.07 37.01 7.06
CA ASN A 11 44.78 36.06 5.99
C ASN A 11 44.21 34.74 6.52
N TYR A 12 44.74 34.22 7.62
CA TYR A 12 44.19 33.05 8.29
C TYR A 12 42.78 33.26 8.74
N GLU A 13 42.46 34.39 9.35
CA GLU A 13 41.13 34.72 9.81
C GLU A 13 40.13 34.82 8.65
N GLU A 14 40.55 35.43 7.53
CA GLU A 14 39.75 35.50 6.31
C GLU A 14 39.46 34.11 5.73
N GLN A 15 40.51 33.27 5.62
CA GLN A 15 40.35 31.91 5.14
C GLN A 15 39.47 31.07 6.03
N LEU A 16 39.58 31.21 7.35
CA LEU A 16 38.75 30.52 8.31
C LEU A 16 37.30 30.96 8.19
N SER A 17 37.06 32.25 8.02
CA SER A 17 35.70 32.80 7.83
C SER A 17 35.10 32.27 6.54
N LEU A 18 35.83 32.23 5.45
CA LEU A 18 35.37 31.67 4.17
C LEU A 18 35.08 30.18 4.29
N ALA A 19 35.95 29.43 4.97
CA ALA A 19 35.77 28.01 5.19
C ALA A 19 34.50 27.73 6.02
N LYS A 20 34.25 28.52 7.06
CA LYS A 20 33.01 28.42 7.86
C LYS A 20 31.79 28.74 7.02
N GLY A 21 31.83 29.78 6.21
CA GLY A 21 30.74 30.15 5.30
C GLY A 21 30.45 29.04 4.30
N GLU A 22 31.47 28.42 3.72
CA GLU A 22 31.33 27.29 2.82
C GLU A 22 30.74 26.05 3.52
N ALA A 23 31.25 25.76 4.73
CA ALA A 23 30.74 24.65 5.52
C ALA A 23 29.24 24.84 5.86
N ASP A 24 28.86 26.03 6.27
CA ASP A 24 27.44 26.37 6.56
C ASP A 24 26.58 26.23 5.32
N LYS A 25 27.08 26.67 4.16
CA LYS A 25 26.38 26.52 2.89
C LYS A 25 26.19 25.04 2.51
N ILE A 26 27.22 24.22 2.66
CA ILE A 26 27.17 22.78 2.38
C ILE A 26 26.13 22.13 3.28
N ILE A 27 26.13 22.46 4.57
CA ILE A 27 25.17 21.91 5.54
C ILE A 27 23.74 22.33 5.17
N MET A 28 23.55 23.60 4.83
CA MET A 28 22.23 24.11 4.44
C MET A 28 21.71 23.41 3.18
N GLU A 29 22.54 23.28 2.16
CA GLU A 29 22.19 22.57 0.92
C GLU A 29 21.90 21.09 1.16
N ALA A 30 22.68 20.44 2.04
CA ALA A 30 22.45 19.05 2.42
C ALA A 30 21.12 18.87 3.15
N ARG A 31 20.78 19.79 4.04
CA ARG A 31 19.48 19.78 4.75
C ARG A 31 18.31 20.00 3.81
N GLU A 32 18.45 20.91 2.87
CA GLU A 32 17.42 21.17 1.85
C GLU A 32 17.18 19.94 0.97
N ARG A 33 18.27 19.27 0.54
CA ARG A 33 18.16 18.02 -0.24
C ARG A 33 17.50 16.91 0.58
N ALA A 34 17.91 16.76 1.83
CA ALA A 34 17.34 15.76 2.73
C ALA A 34 15.83 15.99 2.94
N GLU A 35 15.42 17.24 3.15
CA GLU A 35 14.01 17.59 3.30
C GLU A 35 13.22 17.33 2.01
N SER A 36 13.77 17.70 0.86
CA SER A 36 13.17 17.44 -0.44
C SER A 36 13.02 15.95 -0.69
N GLU A 37 14.03 15.14 -0.40
CA GLU A 37 13.98 13.69 -0.54
C GLU A 37 12.98 13.04 0.42
N LYS A 38 12.92 13.56 1.66
CA LYS A 38 11.94 13.11 2.65
C LYS A 38 10.51 13.32 2.14
N VAL A 39 10.22 14.51 1.63
CA VAL A 39 8.89 14.84 1.07
C VAL A 39 8.55 13.90 -0.09
N LYS A 40 9.49 13.68 -1.01
CA LYS A 40 9.31 12.77 -2.15
C LYS A 40 9.05 11.33 -1.70
N THR A 41 9.85 10.85 -0.74
CA THR A 41 9.71 9.49 -0.19
C THR A 41 8.37 9.32 0.51
N MET A 42 7.95 10.28 1.32
CA MET A 42 6.66 10.24 1.99
C MET A 42 5.50 10.23 1.00
N GLU A 43 5.56 11.04 -0.05
CA GLU A 43 4.53 11.06 -1.09
C GLU A 43 4.48 9.74 -1.87
N LYS A 44 5.63 9.19 -2.22
CA LYS A 44 5.74 7.87 -2.86
C LYS A 44 5.14 6.77 -1.97
N THR A 45 5.50 6.76 -0.70
CA THR A 45 4.99 5.79 0.28
C THR A 45 3.48 5.92 0.44
N ARG A 46 2.96 7.14 0.49
CA ARG A 46 1.53 7.39 0.57
C ARG A 46 0.78 6.83 -0.64
N LYS A 47 1.33 7.04 -1.83
CA LYS A 47 0.75 6.50 -3.08
C LYS A 47 0.79 4.98 -3.12
N GLU A 48 1.91 4.38 -2.69
CA GLU A 48 2.05 2.92 -2.60
C GLU A 48 1.06 2.33 -1.62
N ALA A 49 0.90 2.95 -0.45
CA ALA A 49 -0.08 2.53 0.55
C ALA A 49 -1.51 2.63 0.01
N GLN A 50 -1.84 3.71 -0.69
CA GLN A 50 -3.15 3.87 -1.32
C GLN A 50 -3.41 2.79 -2.37
N THR A 51 -2.41 2.48 -3.20
CA THR A 51 -2.50 1.41 -4.20
C THR A 51 -2.73 0.05 -3.53
N MET A 52 -2.01 -0.23 -2.45
CA MET A 52 -2.19 -1.47 -1.68
C MET A 52 -3.59 -1.57 -1.08
N MET A 53 -4.10 -0.47 -0.53
CA MET A 53 -5.48 -0.43 -0.01
C MET A 53 -6.51 -0.67 -1.10
N ASP A 54 -6.33 -0.04 -2.26
CA ASP A 54 -7.25 -0.20 -3.39
C ASP A 54 -7.25 -1.63 -3.91
N ARG A 55 -6.08 -2.27 -3.98
CA ARG A 55 -5.97 -3.69 -4.35
C ARG A 55 -6.63 -4.59 -3.32
N ALA A 56 -6.41 -4.34 -2.04
CA ALA A 56 -7.03 -5.12 -0.97
C ALA A 56 -8.55 -5.02 -1.02
N LYS A 57 -9.11 -3.83 -1.24
CA LYS A 57 -10.54 -3.62 -1.41
C LYS A 57 -11.08 -4.37 -2.63
N ALA A 58 -10.36 -4.32 -3.75
CA ALA A 58 -10.76 -5.04 -4.96
C ALA A 58 -10.71 -6.56 -4.76
N ASP A 59 -9.69 -7.07 -4.06
CA ASP A 59 -9.57 -8.49 -3.74
C ASP A 59 -10.71 -8.95 -2.83
N ILE A 60 -11.03 -8.18 -1.81
CA ILE A 60 -12.16 -8.47 -0.91
C ILE A 60 -13.48 -8.51 -1.68
N ALA A 61 -13.71 -7.54 -2.56
CA ALA A 61 -14.92 -7.51 -3.39
C ALA A 61 -15.03 -8.74 -4.30
N ARG A 62 -13.90 -9.18 -4.89
CA ARG A 62 -13.86 -10.41 -5.69
C ARG A 62 -14.13 -11.65 -4.86
N GLU A 63 -13.55 -11.75 -3.67
CA GLU A 63 -13.79 -12.88 -2.76
C GLU A 63 -15.25 -12.94 -2.30
N GLU A 64 -15.84 -11.81 -1.95
CA GLU A 64 -17.27 -11.73 -1.58
C GLU A 64 -18.17 -12.17 -2.73
N GLU A 65 -17.90 -11.71 -3.95
CA GLU A 65 -18.65 -12.12 -5.13
C GLU A 65 -18.49 -13.61 -5.43
N SER A 66 -17.26 -14.12 -5.31
CA SER A 66 -16.99 -15.55 -5.49
C SER A 66 -17.71 -16.39 -4.44
N ALA A 67 -17.69 -15.98 -3.18
CA ALA A 67 -18.41 -16.67 -2.10
C ALA A 67 -19.93 -16.62 -2.32
N ARG A 68 -20.46 -15.50 -2.79
CA ARG A 68 -21.88 -15.35 -3.11
C ARG A 68 -22.29 -16.31 -4.23
N ARG A 69 -21.50 -16.40 -5.29
CA ARG A 69 -21.76 -17.33 -6.41
C ARG A 69 -21.70 -18.79 -5.96
N ALA A 70 -20.71 -19.14 -5.13
CA ALA A 70 -20.58 -20.49 -4.58
C ALA A 70 -21.78 -20.85 -3.71
N ALA A 71 -22.24 -19.94 -2.86
CA ALA A 71 -23.41 -20.14 -2.02
C ALA A 71 -24.69 -20.33 -2.87
N GLN A 72 -24.86 -19.53 -3.92
CA GLN A 72 -25.96 -19.67 -4.86
C GLN A 72 -25.98 -21.02 -5.58
N ALA A 73 -24.77 -21.46 -6.01
CA ALA A 73 -24.63 -22.78 -6.65
C ALA A 73 -24.96 -23.91 -5.69
N ASP A 74 -24.56 -23.82 -4.43
CA ASP A 74 -24.88 -24.80 -3.39
C ASP A 74 -26.38 -24.84 -3.10
N ILE A 75 -27.00 -23.70 -2.99
CA ILE A 75 -28.47 -23.60 -2.80
C ILE A 75 -29.20 -24.22 -3.99
N ALA A 76 -28.77 -23.93 -5.21
CA ALA A 76 -29.39 -24.50 -6.42
C ALA A 76 -29.25 -26.03 -6.45
N ARG A 77 -28.08 -26.57 -6.11
CA ARG A 77 -27.86 -28.02 -6.01
C ARG A 77 -28.74 -28.65 -4.94
N LEU A 78 -28.82 -28.01 -3.77
CA LEU A 78 -29.66 -28.49 -2.70
C LEU A 78 -31.16 -28.51 -3.12
N ALA A 79 -31.61 -27.48 -3.81
CA ALA A 79 -32.96 -27.39 -4.34
C ALA A 79 -33.25 -28.51 -5.35
N MET A 80 -32.29 -28.82 -6.24
CA MET A 80 -32.42 -29.92 -7.20
C MET A 80 -32.50 -31.28 -6.51
N VAL A 81 -31.65 -31.52 -5.52
CA VAL A 81 -31.68 -32.78 -4.72
C VAL A 81 -32.99 -32.90 -3.99
N ALA A 82 -33.51 -31.84 -3.39
CA ALA A 82 -34.80 -31.83 -2.71
C ALA A 82 -35.95 -32.11 -3.69
N ALA A 83 -35.92 -31.52 -4.87
CA ALA A 83 -36.89 -31.75 -5.92
C ALA A 83 -36.91 -33.22 -6.40
N GLU A 84 -35.71 -33.79 -6.62
CA GLU A 84 -35.57 -35.21 -6.98
C GLU A 84 -36.17 -36.14 -5.91
N LYS A 85 -35.90 -35.88 -4.64
CA LYS A 85 -36.43 -36.64 -3.53
C LYS A 85 -37.96 -36.56 -3.48
N ILE A 86 -38.53 -35.39 -3.71
CA ILE A 86 -39.97 -35.20 -3.74
C ILE A 86 -40.60 -36.00 -4.90
N ILE A 87 -40.01 -35.94 -6.09
CA ILE A 87 -40.47 -36.68 -7.27
C ILE A 87 -40.41 -38.20 -7.02
N LYS A 88 -39.27 -38.68 -6.47
CA LYS A 88 -39.14 -40.11 -6.11
C LYS A 88 -40.17 -40.55 -5.08
N SER A 89 -40.42 -39.76 -4.04
CA SER A 89 -41.40 -40.03 -3.04
C SER A 89 -42.82 -40.03 -3.63
N GLY A 90 -43.11 -39.13 -4.56
CA GLY A 90 -44.36 -39.07 -5.29
C GLY A 90 -44.56 -40.31 -6.17
N ASP A 91 -43.56 -40.73 -6.91
CA ASP A 91 -43.60 -41.95 -7.73
C ASP A 91 -43.83 -43.20 -6.90
N GLU A 92 -43.15 -43.36 -5.79
CA GLU A 92 -43.32 -44.48 -4.88
C GLU A 92 -44.74 -44.50 -4.27
N SER A 93 -45.25 -43.35 -3.89
CA SER A 93 -46.58 -43.17 -3.38
C SER A 93 -47.62 -43.55 -4.43
N ASP A 94 -47.45 -43.10 -5.68
CA ASP A 94 -48.35 -43.45 -6.80
C ASP A 94 -48.32 -44.94 -7.12
N LYS A 95 -47.17 -45.55 -7.10
CA LYS A 95 -47.05 -47.01 -7.27
C LYS A 95 -47.73 -47.81 -6.19
N ARG A 96 -47.70 -47.33 -4.95
CA ARG A 96 -48.42 -47.95 -3.83
C ARG A 96 -49.93 -47.82 -3.96
N ILE A 97 -50.39 -46.69 -4.46
CA ILE A 97 -51.85 -46.43 -4.65
C ILE A 97 -52.39 -47.21 -5.83
N SER A 98 -51.63 -47.47 -6.87
CA SER A 98 -51.98 -48.21 -8.07
C SER A 98 -52.20 -49.71 -7.85
N LYS A 99 -51.86 -50.19 -6.69
CA LYS A 99 -52.10 -51.58 -6.27
C LYS A 99 -53.35 -51.67 -5.43
#